data_dba82945ac4f74d8a00476ca1282937d
#
_entry.id   dba82945ac4f74d8a00476ca1282937d
#
_cell.length_a   1.000
_cell.length_b   1.000
_cell.length_c   1.000
_cell.angle_alpha   90.00
_cell.angle_beta   90.00
_cell.angle_gamma   90.00
#
_symmetry.space_group_name_H-M   'P 1'
#
loop_
_entity.id
_entity.type
_entity.pdbx_description
1 polymer ?
#
loop_
_entity_poly.entity_id
_entity_poly.type
_entity_poly.pdbx_seq_one_letter_code
_entity_poly.pdbx_strand_id
1 'polypeptide(L)'
;DERDYAFATKYNLPIKQVLEGDVSKAAFTGDSKHINSDFINGMNIKEAKRAVTDKLIELGSGNYKINYKLRDWLFSRQRYWGEPIPIATVDDTNELTRVPDDMLPLTLPELDEYKPSGTGESPLANATSWLHTTIDGKKVTLETNTMPQWAGSCWYYIRYIDPHNDNKKKKKELLDHW
;
A
#
# COMPACT_ATOMS: atom_id res chain seq x y z
N ASP A 1 -15.27 20.24 13.38
CA ASP A 1 -15.93 20.24 12.05
C ASP A 1 -17.46 20.25 12.19
N GLU A 2 -18.19 20.27 11.10
CA GLU A 2 -19.67 20.34 11.09
C GLU A 2 -20.33 19.12 11.74
N ARG A 3 -19.75 17.93 11.58
CA ARG A 3 -20.27 16.68 12.17
C ARG A 3 -20.07 16.67 13.68
N ASP A 4 -18.90 17.09 14.13
CA ASP A 4 -18.61 17.19 15.57
C ASP A 4 -19.50 18.22 16.23
N TYR A 5 -19.74 19.36 15.57
CA TYR A 5 -20.64 20.39 16.04
C TYR A 5 -22.09 19.88 16.16
N ALA A 6 -22.58 19.21 15.12
CA ALA A 6 -23.93 18.62 15.12
C ALA A 6 -24.07 17.54 16.22
N PHE A 7 -23.06 16.71 16.42
CA PHE A 7 -23.02 15.71 17.47
C PHE A 7 -23.05 16.37 18.87
N ALA A 8 -22.16 17.35 19.10
CA ALA A 8 -22.09 18.06 20.37
C ALA A 8 -23.42 18.76 20.71
N THR A 9 -24.03 19.40 19.72
CA THR A 9 -25.33 20.06 19.88
C THR A 9 -26.45 19.06 20.21
N LYS A 10 -26.49 17.93 19.50
CA LYS A 10 -27.51 16.88 19.72
C LYS A 10 -27.45 16.28 21.14
N TYR A 11 -26.25 16.15 21.67
CA TYR A 11 -26.03 15.52 22.98
C TYR A 11 -25.74 16.53 24.10
N ASN A 12 -25.97 17.81 23.87
CA ASN A 12 -25.74 18.89 24.84
C ASN A 12 -24.33 18.88 25.43
N LEU A 13 -23.31 18.55 24.62
CA LEU A 13 -21.93 18.62 25.04
C LEU A 13 -21.41 20.07 25.00
N PRO A 14 -20.49 20.44 25.89
CA PRO A 14 -19.93 21.80 25.88
C PRO A 14 -19.11 22.05 24.61
N ILE A 15 -19.40 23.15 23.94
CA ILE A 15 -18.64 23.61 22.76
C ILE A 15 -17.76 24.77 23.20
N LYS A 16 -16.44 24.57 23.15
CA LYS A 16 -15.45 25.60 23.45
C LYS A 16 -14.95 26.22 22.16
N GLN A 17 -15.13 27.53 22.02
CA GLN A 17 -14.59 28.27 20.88
C GLN A 17 -13.08 28.38 20.98
N VAL A 18 -12.36 27.97 19.92
CA VAL A 18 -10.89 27.96 19.85
C VAL A 18 -10.33 28.76 18.66
N LEU A 19 -11.20 29.26 17.80
CA LEU A 19 -10.88 30.19 16.72
C LEU A 19 -11.77 31.44 16.85
N GLU A 20 -11.26 32.60 16.45
CA GLU A 20 -12.08 33.79 16.32
C GLU A 20 -13.12 33.56 15.22
N GLY A 21 -14.41 33.53 15.57
CA GLY A 21 -15.54 33.31 14.68
C GLY A 21 -16.80 32.99 15.47
N ASP A 22 -17.94 33.14 14.87
CA ASP A 22 -19.21 32.82 15.52
C ASP A 22 -19.53 31.34 15.46
N VAL A 23 -19.58 30.68 16.60
CA VAL A 23 -19.94 29.26 16.75
C VAL A 23 -21.30 29.07 17.41
N SER A 24 -22.11 30.12 17.53
CA SER A 24 -23.42 30.07 18.20
C SER A 24 -24.47 29.27 17.43
N LYS A 25 -24.37 29.19 16.11
CA LYS A 25 -25.35 28.55 15.23
C LYS A 25 -24.79 27.42 14.36
N ALA A 26 -23.49 27.42 14.11
CA ALA A 26 -22.82 26.43 13.26
C ALA A 26 -21.36 26.32 13.60
N ALA A 27 -20.70 25.25 13.12
CA ALA A 27 -19.26 25.13 13.21
C ALA A 27 -18.56 26.22 12.39
N PHE A 28 -17.54 26.86 12.96
CA PHE A 28 -16.68 27.75 12.21
C PHE A 28 -15.57 26.92 11.53
N THR A 29 -15.53 26.95 10.20
CA THR A 29 -14.58 26.17 9.38
C THR A 29 -13.55 27.01 8.63
N GLY A 30 -13.56 28.33 8.86
CA GLY A 30 -12.64 29.28 8.26
C GLY A 30 -11.26 29.30 8.94
N ASP A 31 -10.28 29.97 8.29
CA ASP A 31 -8.99 30.29 8.91
C ASP A 31 -9.16 31.58 9.72
N SER A 32 -8.73 31.53 10.97
CA SER A 32 -8.78 32.68 11.88
C SER A 32 -7.72 32.48 12.99
N LYS A 33 -7.58 33.49 13.84
CA LYS A 33 -6.65 33.42 14.96
C LYS A 33 -7.18 32.50 16.06
N HIS A 34 -6.27 31.75 16.67
CA HIS A 34 -6.58 30.91 17.80
C HIS A 34 -6.86 31.75 19.06
N ILE A 35 -7.87 31.35 19.81
CA ILE A 35 -8.24 31.86 21.14
C ILE A 35 -8.48 30.71 22.10
N ASN A 36 -8.40 30.91 23.39
CA ASN A 36 -8.60 29.88 24.41
C ASN A 36 -7.73 28.61 24.19
N SER A 37 -6.55 28.76 23.60
CA SER A 37 -5.69 27.69 23.07
C SER A 37 -4.22 27.82 23.54
N ASP A 38 -4.02 28.42 24.71
CA ASP A 38 -2.73 28.56 25.40
C ASP A 38 -1.63 29.18 24.49
N PHE A 39 -0.47 28.54 24.34
CA PHE A 39 0.70 29.07 23.66
C PHE A 39 0.48 29.32 22.15
N ILE A 40 -0.61 28.82 21.56
CA ILE A 40 -0.94 29.10 20.14
C ILE A 40 -1.96 30.23 19.98
N ASN A 41 -2.38 30.92 21.05
CA ASN A 41 -3.27 32.07 20.95
C ASN A 41 -2.71 33.16 20.04
N GLY A 42 -3.56 33.73 19.19
CA GLY A 42 -3.19 34.76 18.23
C GLY A 42 -2.56 34.24 16.93
N MET A 43 -2.21 32.98 16.84
CA MET A 43 -1.66 32.34 15.63
C MET A 43 -2.78 31.95 14.68
N ASN A 44 -2.55 32.04 13.36
CA ASN A 44 -3.40 31.43 12.35
C ASN A 44 -3.19 29.90 12.32
N ILE A 45 -4.04 29.18 11.56
CA ILE A 45 -3.98 27.70 11.52
C ILE A 45 -2.61 27.17 11.08
N LYS A 46 -1.96 27.81 10.12
CA LYS A 46 -0.65 27.34 9.62
C LYS A 46 0.46 27.51 10.67
N GLU A 47 0.49 28.67 11.32
CA GLU A 47 1.43 28.95 12.41
C GLU A 47 1.20 28.04 13.60
N ALA A 48 -0.05 27.86 14.02
CA ALA A 48 -0.44 27.00 15.13
C ALA A 48 -0.05 25.53 14.88
N LYS A 49 -0.33 24.99 13.68
CA LYS A 49 0.08 23.62 13.31
C LYS A 49 1.59 23.44 13.43
N ARG A 50 2.38 24.42 13.00
CA ARG A 50 3.83 24.37 13.13
C ARG A 50 4.27 24.41 14.59
N ALA A 51 3.77 25.35 15.36
CA ALA A 51 4.12 25.51 16.78
C ALA A 51 3.77 24.26 17.61
N VAL A 52 2.60 23.65 17.36
CA VAL A 52 2.20 22.40 18.03
C VAL A 52 3.11 21.25 17.62
N THR A 53 3.46 21.13 16.34
CA THR A 53 4.37 20.07 15.89
C THR A 53 5.77 20.24 16.48
N ASP A 54 6.30 21.45 16.49
CA ASP A 54 7.60 21.75 17.09
C ASP A 54 7.60 21.41 18.59
N LYS A 55 6.51 21.71 19.29
CA LYS A 55 6.34 21.33 20.71
C LYS A 55 6.27 19.82 20.91
N LEU A 56 5.61 19.08 20.03
CA LEU A 56 5.57 17.62 20.10
C LEU A 56 6.96 17.00 19.83
N ILE A 57 7.76 17.59 18.94
CA ILE A 57 9.15 17.17 18.69
C ILE A 57 10.00 17.41 19.95
N GLU A 58 9.89 18.58 20.55
CA GLU A 58 10.59 18.92 21.81
C GLU A 58 10.27 17.90 22.93
N LEU A 59 9.02 17.46 23.01
CA LEU A 59 8.56 16.45 23.97
C LEU A 59 8.89 15.01 23.58
N GLY A 60 9.49 14.75 22.42
CA GLY A 60 9.76 13.41 21.92
C GLY A 60 8.50 12.60 21.54
N SER A 61 7.34 13.28 21.40
CA SER A 61 6.02 12.64 21.19
C SER A 61 5.49 12.78 19.77
N GLY A 62 6.21 13.44 18.86
CA GLY A 62 5.78 13.62 17.48
C GLY A 62 6.92 14.03 16.55
N ASN A 63 6.62 14.06 15.25
CA ASN A 63 7.57 14.50 14.23
C ASN A 63 6.84 14.98 12.97
N TYR A 64 7.52 15.73 12.11
CA TYR A 64 7.04 16.00 10.75
C TYR A 64 7.13 14.74 9.91
N LYS A 65 6.08 14.46 9.16
CA LYS A 65 6.05 13.37 8.18
C LYS A 65 5.44 13.83 6.87
N ILE A 66 6.14 13.59 5.79
CA ILE A 66 5.60 13.80 4.44
C ILE A 66 4.86 12.54 4.03
N ASN A 67 3.56 12.67 3.75
CA ASN A 67 2.75 11.60 3.20
C ASN A 67 2.35 11.98 1.78
N TYR A 68 2.53 11.04 0.86
CA TYR A 68 2.06 11.20 -0.52
C TYR A 68 0.58 10.80 -0.60
N LYS A 69 -0.21 11.49 -1.43
CA LYS A 69 -1.63 11.16 -1.68
C LYS A 69 -1.80 9.95 -2.61
N LEU A 70 -0.84 9.05 -2.64
CA LEU A 70 -0.93 7.79 -3.35
C LEU A 70 -1.55 6.75 -2.43
N ARG A 71 -2.51 6.02 -2.96
CA ARG A 71 -3.05 4.85 -2.27
C ARG A 71 -2.13 3.67 -2.53
N ASP A 72 -1.95 2.83 -1.51
CA ASP A 72 -1.27 1.55 -1.69
C ASP A 72 -2.02 0.72 -2.74
N TRP A 73 -1.24 0.14 -3.64
CA TRP A 73 -1.77 -0.78 -4.63
C TRP A 73 -1.80 -2.19 -4.05
N LEU A 74 -2.99 -2.77 -3.98
CA LEU A 74 -3.12 -4.19 -3.65
C LEU A 74 -2.54 -5.00 -4.81
N PHE A 75 -1.31 -5.48 -4.62
CA PHE A 75 -0.52 -6.10 -5.67
C PHE A 75 -0.92 -7.57 -5.90
N SER A 76 -1.35 -8.29 -4.89
CA SER A 76 -1.75 -9.70 -5.00
C SER A 76 -3.24 -9.87 -5.30
N ARG A 77 -3.57 -10.89 -6.10
CA ARG A 77 -4.93 -11.25 -6.49
C ARG A 77 -5.16 -12.76 -6.34
N GLN A 78 -6.28 -13.14 -5.76
CA GLN A 78 -6.76 -14.51 -5.67
C GLN A 78 -7.37 -14.94 -7.01
N ARG A 79 -6.55 -14.98 -8.06
CA ARG A 79 -6.95 -15.29 -9.44
C ARG A 79 -5.96 -16.25 -10.06
N TYR A 80 -6.45 -17.15 -10.94
CA TYR A 80 -5.57 -17.97 -11.75
C TYR A 80 -4.86 -17.13 -12.81
N TRP A 81 -5.63 -16.38 -13.60
CA TRP A 81 -5.08 -15.55 -14.69
C TRP A 81 -4.37 -14.32 -14.16
N GLY A 82 -3.08 -14.34 -14.31
CA GLY A 82 -2.15 -13.30 -13.90
C GLY A 82 -0.72 -13.83 -13.90
N GLU A 83 0.24 -12.97 -13.62
CA GLU A 83 1.64 -13.38 -13.49
C GLU A 83 1.87 -13.93 -12.10
N PRO A 84 2.45 -15.14 -11.96
CA PRO A 84 2.82 -15.68 -10.66
C PRO A 84 3.78 -14.77 -9.91
N ILE A 85 3.62 -14.67 -8.61
CA ILE A 85 4.53 -13.93 -7.75
C ILE A 85 5.70 -14.85 -7.37
N PRO A 86 6.97 -14.52 -7.72
CA PRO A 86 8.11 -15.40 -7.53
C PRO A 86 8.61 -15.39 -6.08
N ILE A 87 7.72 -15.68 -5.15
CA ILE A 87 7.97 -15.79 -3.71
C ILE A 87 7.42 -17.12 -3.22
N ALA A 88 8.09 -17.73 -2.27
CA ALA A 88 7.68 -18.94 -1.59
C ALA A 88 7.80 -18.79 -0.07
N THR A 89 7.04 -19.60 0.66
CA THR A 89 7.14 -19.71 2.11
C THR A 89 7.84 -21.01 2.45
N VAL A 90 8.87 -20.95 3.30
CA VAL A 90 9.56 -22.15 3.82
C VAL A 90 8.63 -22.85 4.81
N ASP A 91 8.31 -24.13 4.54
CA ASP A 91 7.27 -24.85 5.28
C ASP A 91 7.57 -24.98 6.79
N ASP A 92 8.84 -25.18 7.14
CA ASP A 92 9.24 -25.42 8.53
C ASP A 92 9.33 -24.12 9.38
N THR A 93 9.68 -22.97 8.75
CA THR A 93 9.95 -21.72 9.47
C THR A 93 8.95 -20.62 9.20
N ASN A 94 8.08 -20.78 8.20
CA ASN A 94 7.18 -19.75 7.67
C ASN A 94 7.91 -18.48 7.17
N GLU A 95 9.21 -18.56 6.91
CA GLU A 95 9.98 -17.45 6.34
C GLU A 95 9.72 -17.34 4.84
N LEU A 96 9.68 -16.11 4.35
CA LEU A 96 9.56 -15.84 2.92
C LEU A 96 10.93 -16.01 2.25
N THR A 97 10.94 -16.67 1.09
CA THR A 97 12.10 -16.78 0.22
C THR A 97 11.74 -16.43 -1.22
N ARG A 98 12.69 -15.95 -1.99
CA ARG A 98 12.49 -15.71 -3.42
C ARG A 98 12.62 -17.01 -4.21
N VAL A 99 11.91 -17.11 -5.31
CA VAL A 99 12.16 -18.17 -6.30
C VAL A 99 13.46 -17.86 -7.01
N PRO A 100 14.43 -18.83 -7.11
CA PRO A 100 15.71 -18.62 -7.77
C PRO A 100 15.58 -18.30 -9.26
N ASP A 101 16.59 -17.63 -9.81
CA ASP A 101 16.57 -17.15 -11.19
C ASP A 101 16.56 -18.30 -12.23
N ASP A 102 17.10 -19.47 -11.90
CA ASP A 102 17.09 -20.67 -12.73
C ASP A 102 15.72 -21.37 -12.79
N MET A 103 14.82 -21.06 -11.85
CA MET A 103 13.42 -21.51 -11.86
C MET A 103 12.48 -20.49 -12.55
N LEU A 104 13.01 -19.39 -13.06
CA LEU A 104 12.21 -18.36 -13.77
C LEU A 104 12.28 -18.55 -15.31
N PRO A 105 11.22 -18.22 -16.05
CA PRO A 105 9.95 -17.68 -15.57
C PRO A 105 9.09 -18.72 -14.86
N LEU A 106 8.45 -18.31 -13.76
CA LEU A 106 7.48 -19.14 -13.07
C LEU A 106 6.19 -19.17 -13.91
N THR A 107 5.87 -20.32 -14.49
CA THR A 107 4.70 -20.49 -15.37
C THR A 107 3.50 -21.02 -14.59
N LEU A 108 2.31 -20.62 -15.04
CA LEU A 108 1.06 -21.14 -14.47
C LEU A 108 0.88 -22.62 -14.81
N PRO A 109 0.50 -23.47 -13.84
CA PRO A 109 0.20 -24.89 -14.10
C PRO A 109 -1.17 -25.03 -14.78
N GLU A 110 -1.38 -26.08 -15.55
CA GLU A 110 -2.71 -26.46 -15.99
C GLU A 110 -3.53 -26.97 -14.81
N LEU A 111 -4.80 -26.60 -14.76
CA LEU A 111 -5.77 -27.06 -13.76
C LEU A 111 -6.95 -27.75 -14.45
N ASP A 112 -7.47 -28.79 -13.82
CA ASP A 112 -8.69 -29.46 -14.29
C ASP A 112 -9.91 -28.53 -14.24
N GLU A 113 -9.96 -27.63 -13.24
CA GLU A 113 -11.01 -26.63 -13.07
C GLU A 113 -10.44 -25.28 -12.60
N TYR A 114 -10.85 -24.19 -13.26
CA TYR A 114 -10.45 -22.81 -12.94
C TYR A 114 -11.51 -22.12 -12.06
N LYS A 115 -11.99 -22.82 -11.04
CA LYS A 115 -13.01 -22.31 -10.12
C LYS A 115 -12.36 -21.75 -8.84
N PRO A 116 -13.03 -20.82 -8.16
CA PRO A 116 -12.63 -20.42 -6.80
C PRO A 116 -12.54 -21.63 -5.88
N SER A 117 -11.57 -21.64 -4.99
CA SER A 117 -11.35 -22.74 -4.03
C SER A 117 -12.50 -22.95 -3.03
N GLY A 118 -13.37 -21.95 -2.87
CA GLY A 118 -14.41 -21.93 -1.82
C GLY A 118 -13.88 -21.56 -0.42
N THR A 119 -12.57 -21.47 -0.25
CA THR A 119 -11.89 -21.11 1.01
C THR A 119 -11.41 -19.67 1.07
N GLY A 120 -11.59 -18.91 -0.04
CA GLY A 120 -11.01 -17.57 -0.19
C GLY A 120 -9.61 -17.57 -0.82
N GLU A 121 -9.01 -18.75 -0.98
CA GLU A 121 -7.70 -18.91 -1.63
C GLU A 121 -7.82 -18.85 -3.16
N SER A 122 -6.70 -18.55 -3.80
CA SER A 122 -6.60 -18.61 -5.27
C SER A 122 -6.86 -20.01 -5.81
N PRO A 123 -7.38 -20.15 -7.04
CA PRO A 123 -7.45 -21.46 -7.73
C PRO A 123 -6.12 -22.20 -7.81
N LEU A 124 -4.98 -21.48 -7.79
CA LEU A 124 -3.64 -22.08 -7.76
C LEU A 124 -3.36 -22.90 -6.51
N ALA A 125 -4.07 -22.68 -5.41
CA ALA A 125 -3.97 -23.50 -4.21
C ALA A 125 -4.37 -24.98 -4.45
N ASN A 126 -5.13 -25.26 -5.52
CA ASN A 126 -5.50 -26.61 -5.92
C ASN A 126 -4.43 -27.32 -6.76
N ALA A 127 -3.41 -26.60 -7.24
CA ALA A 127 -2.32 -27.15 -8.05
C ALA A 127 -1.21 -27.74 -7.16
N THR A 128 -1.51 -28.80 -6.40
CA THR A 128 -0.62 -29.35 -5.37
C THR A 128 0.78 -29.73 -5.89
N SER A 129 0.87 -30.25 -7.11
CA SER A 129 2.14 -30.61 -7.74
C SER A 129 3.01 -29.40 -8.13
N TRP A 130 2.40 -28.27 -8.40
CA TRP A 130 3.07 -27.01 -8.67
C TRP A 130 3.37 -26.23 -7.39
N LEU A 131 2.45 -26.29 -6.45
CA LEU A 131 2.46 -25.50 -5.23
C LEU A 131 3.64 -25.81 -4.33
N HIS A 132 4.01 -27.10 -4.21
CA HIS A 132 5.05 -27.57 -3.32
C HIS A 132 6.32 -27.93 -4.09
N THR A 133 7.43 -27.33 -3.72
CA THR A 133 8.74 -27.58 -4.35
C THR A 133 9.88 -27.52 -3.32
N THR A 134 11.12 -27.58 -3.81
CA THR A 134 12.32 -27.48 -2.96
C THR A 134 13.19 -26.35 -3.49
N ILE A 135 13.55 -25.42 -2.62
CA ILE A 135 14.50 -24.32 -2.89
C ILE A 135 15.63 -24.41 -1.88
N ASP A 136 16.87 -24.45 -2.34
CA ASP A 136 18.07 -24.57 -1.50
C ASP A 136 18.00 -25.71 -0.45
N GLY A 137 17.42 -26.84 -0.86
CA GLY A 137 17.25 -28.02 -0.01
C GLY A 137 16.12 -27.93 1.03
N LYS A 138 15.37 -26.83 1.07
CA LYS A 138 14.24 -26.62 1.95
C LYS A 138 12.93 -26.87 1.20
N LYS A 139 11.97 -27.51 1.86
CA LYS A 139 10.60 -27.63 1.33
C LYS A 139 9.94 -26.26 1.43
N VAL A 140 9.26 -25.87 0.34
CA VAL A 140 8.61 -24.57 0.24
C VAL A 140 7.24 -24.70 -0.42
N THR A 141 6.36 -23.81 -0.05
CA THR A 141 5.06 -23.60 -0.67
C THR A 141 5.10 -22.30 -1.47
N LEU A 142 4.85 -22.35 -2.78
CA LEU A 142 4.82 -21.19 -3.67
C LEU A 142 3.62 -20.28 -3.35
N GLU A 143 3.77 -18.98 -3.64
CA GLU A 143 2.67 -18.02 -3.52
C GLU A 143 1.55 -18.37 -4.52
N THR A 144 0.32 -18.47 -4.04
CA THR A 144 -0.85 -18.84 -4.85
C THR A 144 -1.55 -17.63 -5.49
N ASN A 145 -1.31 -16.44 -4.99
CA ASN A 145 -1.83 -15.23 -5.59
C ASN A 145 -1.04 -14.86 -6.85
N THR A 146 -1.70 -14.17 -7.75
CA THR A 146 -1.06 -13.64 -8.97
C THR A 146 -0.97 -12.12 -8.91
N MET A 147 -0.06 -11.54 -9.70
CA MET A 147 0.01 -10.10 -9.90
C MET A 147 -1.22 -9.61 -10.66
N PRO A 148 -1.69 -8.37 -10.43
CA PRO A 148 -2.76 -7.79 -11.24
C PRO A 148 -2.27 -7.64 -12.69
N GLN A 149 -3.21 -7.73 -13.64
CA GLN A 149 -2.88 -7.73 -15.08
C GLN A 149 -1.98 -6.57 -15.53
N TRP A 150 -2.03 -5.43 -14.86
CA TRP A 150 -1.19 -4.27 -15.14
C TRP A 150 0.26 -4.43 -14.68
N ALA A 151 0.56 -5.37 -13.82
CA ALA A 151 1.90 -5.57 -13.30
C ALA A 151 2.89 -5.98 -14.41
N GLY A 152 2.47 -6.87 -15.30
CA GLY A 152 3.29 -7.25 -16.46
C GLY A 152 3.11 -6.29 -17.63
N SER A 153 1.86 -5.95 -17.96
CA SER A 153 1.58 -5.12 -19.13
C SER A 153 2.16 -3.70 -19.02
N CYS A 154 2.36 -3.16 -17.81
CA CYS A 154 2.98 -1.84 -17.66
C CYS A 154 4.45 -1.79 -18.11
N TRP A 155 5.11 -2.93 -18.30
CA TRP A 155 6.50 -3.01 -18.73
C TRP A 155 6.69 -3.13 -20.24
N TYR A 156 5.61 -3.13 -21.04
CA TYR A 156 5.63 -3.36 -22.50
C TYR A 156 6.59 -2.42 -23.24
N TYR A 157 6.69 -1.18 -22.81
CA TYR A 157 7.55 -0.16 -23.45
C TYR A 157 9.04 -0.51 -23.37
N ILE A 158 9.49 -1.26 -22.37
CA ILE A 158 10.88 -1.71 -22.25
C ILE A 158 11.23 -2.65 -23.41
N ARG A 159 10.27 -3.42 -23.93
CA ARG A 159 10.48 -4.33 -25.06
C ARG A 159 10.78 -3.59 -26.35
N TYR A 160 10.31 -2.36 -26.51
CA TYR A 160 10.60 -1.54 -27.71
C TYR A 160 12.08 -1.16 -27.83
N ILE A 161 12.82 -1.17 -26.72
CA ILE A 161 14.26 -0.86 -26.71
C ILE A 161 15.07 -1.96 -27.40
N ASP A 162 14.65 -3.23 -27.27
CA ASP A 162 15.34 -4.40 -27.82
C ASP A 162 14.31 -5.48 -28.25
N PRO A 163 13.53 -5.22 -29.33
CA PRO A 163 12.36 -6.04 -29.68
C PRO A 163 12.71 -7.43 -30.20
N HIS A 164 13.91 -7.63 -30.73
CA HIS A 164 14.35 -8.87 -31.39
C HIS A 164 15.24 -9.74 -30.49
N ASN A 165 15.39 -9.42 -29.22
CA ASN A 165 16.20 -10.16 -28.29
C ASN A 165 15.40 -11.27 -27.63
N ASP A 166 15.62 -12.52 -28.04
CA ASP A 166 14.90 -13.67 -27.48
C ASP A 166 15.46 -14.14 -26.12
N ASN A 167 16.67 -13.75 -25.77
CA ASN A 167 17.34 -14.18 -24.54
C ASN A 167 17.06 -13.26 -23.34
N LYS A 168 16.86 -11.96 -23.59
CA LYS A 168 16.65 -10.95 -22.55
C LYS A 168 15.62 -9.91 -23.04
N LYS A 169 14.91 -9.30 -22.12
CA LYS A 169 13.98 -8.21 -22.45
C LYS A 169 14.71 -7.00 -23.03
N LYS A 170 16.00 -6.83 -22.73
CA LYS A 170 16.83 -5.71 -23.17
C LYS A 170 18.30 -5.96 -22.89
N LYS A 171 19.19 -5.27 -23.61
CA LYS A 171 20.58 -5.13 -23.23
C LYS A 171 20.75 -4.02 -22.22
N LYS A 172 21.56 -4.23 -21.19
CA LYS A 172 21.79 -3.23 -20.13
C LYS A 172 22.27 -1.89 -20.69
N GLU A 173 23.14 -1.93 -21.67
CA GLU A 173 23.71 -0.76 -22.35
C GLU A 173 22.64 0.14 -23.00
N LEU A 174 21.57 -0.47 -23.52
CA LEU A 174 20.46 0.28 -24.11
C LEU A 174 19.56 0.95 -23.08
N LEU A 175 19.53 0.42 -21.86
CA LEU A 175 18.78 1.05 -20.76
C LEU A 175 19.48 2.26 -20.20
N ASP A 176 20.82 2.18 -20.08
CA ASP A 176 21.60 3.27 -19.51
C ASP A 176 21.58 4.52 -20.43
N HIS A 177 21.06 4.36 -21.67
CA HIS A 177 20.90 5.44 -22.64
C HIS A 177 19.55 6.17 -22.53
N TRP A 178 18.53 5.54 -21.95
CA TRP A 178 17.16 6.06 -21.79
C TRP A 178 16.84 6.44 -20.34
#